data_3fcee133d54e53204fa85879d184721d
#
_entry.id   3fcee133d54e53204fa85879d184721d
#
_cell.length_a   1.000
_cell.length_b   1.000
_cell.length_c   1.000
_cell.angle_alpha   90.00
_cell.angle_beta   90.00
_cell.angle_gamma   90.00
#
_symmetry.space_group_name_H-M   'P 1'
#
loop_
_entity.id
_entity.type
_entity.pdbx_description
1 polymer ?
#
loop_
_entity_poly.entity_id
_entity_poly.type
_entity_poly.pdbx_seq_one_letter_code
_entity_poly.pdbx_strand_id
1 'polypeptide(L)'
;QFPPYQGGGGMIEEVKKETITFAPSPNKFEAGTMQTAEVVAFKESLNFIEKLGVDKIYNHENQVLEYGLDKIKKNNSVTVIGNPKERGSIISFTIKGIHPHDIATILDEEGIAIRAGHHCCQIYHEILGTPATARASLGIYNTKEDMDALSAGIEKCKKVFKI
;
A
#
# COMPACT_ATOMS: atom_id res chain seq x y z
N GLN A 1 33.14 -7.96 -0.16
CA GLN A 1 32.22 -8.86 -0.90
C GLN A 1 31.32 -9.57 0.12
N PHE A 2 30.00 -9.50 -0.08
CA PHE A 2 29.05 -10.20 0.78
C PHE A 2 29.03 -11.69 0.42
N PRO A 3 29.04 -12.60 1.42
CA PRO A 3 28.80 -14.01 1.19
C PRO A 3 27.34 -14.24 0.81
N PRO A 4 27.01 -15.35 0.09
CA PRO A 4 25.62 -15.74 -0.07
C PRO A 4 25.02 -16.09 1.30
N TYR A 5 23.76 -15.72 1.53
CA TYR A 5 23.07 -16.04 2.79
C TYR A 5 22.29 -17.35 2.72
N GLN A 6 22.06 -17.86 1.52
CA GLN A 6 21.30 -19.08 1.26
C GLN A 6 22.07 -19.94 0.24
N GLY A 7 22.04 -21.27 0.39
CA GLY A 7 22.64 -22.21 -0.53
C GLY A 7 21.61 -22.93 -1.39
N GLY A 8 21.98 -23.25 -2.65
CA GLY A 8 21.12 -23.98 -3.57
C GLY A 8 21.75 -24.18 -4.94
N GLY A 9 21.03 -24.81 -5.85
CA GLY A 9 21.48 -25.03 -7.24
C GLY A 9 21.62 -23.71 -8.00
N GLY A 10 22.42 -23.68 -9.04
CA GLY A 10 22.64 -22.57 -9.95
C GLY A 10 23.56 -21.44 -9.45
N MET A 11 23.83 -21.36 -8.16
CA MET A 11 24.64 -20.31 -7.55
C MET A 11 26.10 -20.70 -7.27
N ILE A 12 26.44 -21.95 -7.44
CA ILE A 12 27.78 -22.51 -7.19
C ILE A 12 28.54 -22.66 -8.48
N GLU A 13 29.88 -22.48 -8.43
CA GLU A 13 30.81 -22.73 -9.51
C GLU A 13 31.45 -24.13 -9.34
N GLU A 14 31.97 -24.42 -8.15
CA GLU A 14 32.57 -25.70 -7.82
C GLU A 14 32.26 -26.08 -6.37
N VAL A 15 31.96 -27.37 -6.15
CA VAL A 15 31.82 -27.97 -4.81
C VAL A 15 32.85 -29.05 -4.62
N LYS A 16 33.74 -28.88 -3.64
CA LYS A 16 34.67 -29.87 -3.14
C LYS A 16 34.29 -30.28 -1.72
N LYS A 17 34.90 -31.37 -1.24
CA LYS A 17 34.63 -31.91 0.11
C LYS A 17 34.78 -30.88 1.22
N GLU A 18 35.74 -29.97 1.08
CA GLU A 18 36.11 -29.00 2.13
C GLU A 18 35.94 -27.54 1.69
N THR A 19 35.61 -27.29 0.41
CA THR A 19 35.52 -25.95 -0.14
C THR A 19 34.39 -25.83 -1.15
N ILE A 20 33.74 -24.66 -1.15
CA ILE A 20 32.72 -24.28 -2.14
C ILE A 20 33.11 -22.95 -2.74
N THR A 21 33.11 -22.87 -4.07
CA THR A 21 33.21 -21.61 -4.80
C THR A 21 31.87 -21.26 -5.41
N PHE A 22 31.56 -19.97 -5.40
CA PHE A 22 30.28 -19.49 -5.85
C PHE A 22 30.41 -18.77 -7.19
N ALA A 23 29.34 -18.82 -7.98
CA ALA A 23 29.23 -18.07 -9.21
C ALA A 23 29.42 -16.55 -8.97
N PRO A 24 29.80 -15.79 -9.98
CA PRO A 24 29.82 -14.32 -9.88
C PRO A 24 28.46 -13.72 -9.51
N SER A 25 28.46 -12.53 -8.93
CA SER A 25 27.23 -11.75 -8.75
C SER A 25 26.61 -11.43 -10.12
N PRO A 26 25.26 -11.48 -10.28
CA PRO A 26 24.24 -11.67 -9.23
C PRO A 26 23.99 -13.14 -8.85
N ASN A 27 24.37 -14.10 -9.66
CA ASN A 27 23.97 -15.51 -9.56
C ASN A 27 24.28 -16.15 -8.20
N LYS A 28 25.38 -15.74 -7.55
CA LYS A 28 25.70 -16.23 -6.20
C LYS A 28 24.67 -15.93 -5.10
N PHE A 29 23.72 -15.04 -5.38
CA PHE A 29 22.65 -14.68 -4.46
C PHE A 29 21.30 -15.30 -4.84
N GLU A 30 21.25 -16.04 -5.94
CA GLU A 30 20.04 -16.64 -6.50
C GLU A 30 20.10 -18.16 -6.37
N ALA A 31 19.68 -18.65 -5.19
CA ALA A 31 19.73 -20.07 -4.86
C ALA A 31 18.49 -20.82 -5.38
N GLY A 32 18.72 -21.87 -6.15
CA GLY A 32 17.67 -22.75 -6.68
C GLY A 32 17.20 -22.39 -8.09
N THR A 33 16.17 -23.10 -8.56
CA THR A 33 15.56 -22.85 -9.87
C THR A 33 14.89 -21.48 -9.91
N MET A 34 15.19 -20.70 -10.93
CA MET A 34 14.62 -19.38 -11.14
C MET A 34 13.09 -19.46 -11.37
N GLN A 35 12.36 -18.46 -10.89
CA GLN A 35 10.92 -18.29 -11.11
C GLN A 35 10.63 -17.79 -12.53
N THR A 36 10.95 -18.62 -13.54
CA THR A 36 10.91 -18.18 -14.95
C THR A 36 9.53 -17.84 -15.47
N ALA A 37 8.50 -18.59 -15.05
CA ALA A 37 7.12 -18.35 -15.46
C ALA A 37 6.60 -17.01 -14.91
N GLU A 38 6.90 -16.73 -13.66
CA GLU A 38 6.50 -15.50 -12.99
C GLU A 38 7.21 -14.27 -13.55
N VAL A 39 8.51 -14.41 -13.89
CA VAL A 39 9.29 -13.34 -14.53
C VAL A 39 8.75 -13.03 -15.93
N VAL A 40 8.41 -14.05 -16.70
CA VAL A 40 7.78 -13.85 -18.03
C VAL A 40 6.41 -13.20 -17.91
N ALA A 41 5.59 -13.64 -16.95
CA ALA A 41 4.27 -13.03 -16.69
C ALA A 41 4.38 -11.58 -16.19
N PHE A 42 5.39 -11.27 -15.39
CA PHE A 42 5.65 -9.90 -14.91
C PHE A 42 5.90 -8.91 -16.04
N LYS A 43 6.54 -9.36 -17.13
CA LYS A 43 6.69 -8.53 -18.35
C LYS A 43 5.35 -8.03 -18.87
N GLU A 44 4.32 -8.88 -18.88
CA GLU A 44 3.00 -8.47 -19.36
C GLU A 44 2.33 -7.43 -18.44
N SER A 45 2.58 -7.51 -17.12
CA SER A 45 2.14 -6.48 -16.18
C SER A 45 2.82 -5.14 -16.44
N LEU A 46 4.12 -5.14 -16.75
CA LEU A 46 4.85 -3.94 -17.12
C LEU A 46 4.34 -3.35 -18.45
N ASN A 47 4.17 -4.18 -19.46
CA ASN A 47 3.59 -3.77 -20.76
C ASN A 47 2.21 -3.15 -20.58
N PHE A 48 1.38 -3.68 -19.67
CA PHE A 48 0.06 -3.12 -19.38
C PHE A 48 0.17 -1.70 -18.79
N ILE A 49 1.05 -1.49 -17.82
CA ILE A 49 1.29 -0.17 -17.22
C ILE A 49 1.82 0.82 -18.25
N GLU A 50 2.81 0.42 -19.05
CA GLU A 50 3.38 1.25 -20.12
C GLU A 50 2.32 1.64 -21.16
N LYS A 51 1.46 0.71 -21.54
CA LYS A 51 0.37 0.96 -22.49
C LYS A 51 -0.66 1.96 -21.95
N LEU A 52 -0.96 1.91 -20.66
CA LEU A 52 -1.81 2.92 -20.02
C LEU A 52 -1.11 4.28 -19.95
N GLY A 53 0.18 4.29 -19.68
CA GLY A 53 1.00 5.46 -19.47
C GLY A 53 0.99 5.95 -18.03
N VAL A 54 2.17 6.01 -17.41
CA VAL A 54 2.35 6.37 -16.00
C VAL A 54 1.75 7.74 -15.67
N ASP A 55 1.93 8.73 -16.56
CA ASP A 55 1.38 10.08 -16.37
C ASP A 55 -0.16 10.08 -16.37
N LYS A 56 -0.79 9.23 -17.20
CA LYS A 56 -2.25 9.11 -17.23
C LYS A 56 -2.77 8.45 -15.96
N ILE A 57 -2.07 7.43 -15.47
CA ILE A 57 -2.37 6.77 -14.19
C ILE A 57 -2.30 7.80 -13.05
N TYR A 58 -1.17 8.51 -12.96
CA TYR A 58 -0.97 9.54 -11.95
C TYR A 58 -2.08 10.62 -11.98
N ASN A 59 -2.38 11.14 -13.16
CA ASN A 59 -3.40 12.18 -13.31
C ASN A 59 -4.80 11.68 -12.92
N HIS A 60 -5.16 10.46 -13.30
CA HIS A 60 -6.43 9.84 -12.91
C HIS A 60 -6.53 9.67 -11.39
N GLU A 61 -5.54 9.02 -10.79
CA GLU A 61 -5.52 8.77 -9.35
C GLU A 61 -5.55 10.09 -8.56
N ASN A 62 -4.81 11.10 -9.02
CA ASN A 62 -4.79 12.41 -8.35
C ASN A 62 -6.15 13.13 -8.44
N GLN A 63 -6.86 13.04 -9.56
CA GLN A 63 -8.21 13.60 -9.68
C GLN A 63 -9.20 12.94 -8.72
N VAL A 64 -9.15 11.61 -8.58
CA VAL A 64 -9.99 10.86 -7.65
C VAL A 64 -9.60 11.19 -6.20
N LEU A 65 -8.30 11.27 -5.92
CA LEU A 65 -7.75 11.61 -4.62
C LEU A 65 -8.21 13.00 -4.14
N GLU A 66 -8.03 14.04 -4.95
CA GLU A 66 -8.42 15.40 -4.60
C GLU A 66 -9.95 15.52 -4.37
N TYR A 67 -10.73 14.86 -5.24
CA TYR A 67 -12.19 14.79 -5.03
C TYR A 67 -12.55 14.16 -3.67
N GLY A 68 -11.88 13.05 -3.32
CA GLY A 68 -12.10 12.37 -2.04
C GLY A 68 -11.65 13.20 -0.84
N LEU A 69 -10.50 13.85 -0.95
CA LEU A 69 -9.98 14.74 0.10
C LEU A 69 -10.93 15.89 0.38
N ASP A 70 -11.48 16.52 -0.66
CA ASP A 70 -12.44 17.62 -0.51
C ASP A 70 -13.72 17.17 0.20
N LYS A 71 -14.17 15.93 -0.05
CA LYS A 71 -15.34 15.38 0.66
C LYS A 71 -15.03 15.03 2.11
N ILE A 72 -13.95 14.31 2.35
CA ILE A 72 -13.59 13.85 3.69
C ILE A 72 -13.24 15.01 4.61
N LYS A 73 -12.54 16.04 4.13
CA LYS A 73 -12.18 17.24 4.91
C LYS A 73 -13.37 18.09 5.32
N LYS A 74 -14.52 18.00 4.65
CA LYS A 74 -15.76 18.68 5.05
C LYS A 74 -16.37 18.10 6.32
N ASN A 75 -15.98 16.92 6.72
CA ASN A 75 -16.44 16.27 7.93
C ASN A 75 -15.58 16.70 9.12
N ASN A 76 -16.13 17.52 10.01
CA ASN A 76 -15.43 18.08 11.16
C ASN A 76 -14.93 17.03 12.19
N SER A 77 -15.43 15.79 12.12
CA SER A 77 -14.99 14.69 12.98
C SER A 77 -13.78 13.95 12.40
N VAL A 78 -13.40 14.22 11.15
CA VAL A 78 -12.29 13.55 10.46
C VAL A 78 -11.06 14.44 10.48
N THR A 79 -9.93 13.86 10.83
CA THR A 79 -8.61 14.48 10.68
C THR A 79 -7.81 13.70 9.65
N VAL A 80 -7.50 14.35 8.52
CA VAL A 80 -6.58 13.80 7.51
C VAL A 80 -5.16 14.03 7.98
N ILE A 81 -4.36 12.95 7.95
CA ILE A 81 -2.97 13.01 8.39
C ILE A 81 -2.07 13.46 7.23
N GLY A 82 -1.28 14.50 7.51
CA GLY A 82 -0.36 15.11 6.55
C GLY A 82 -1.06 16.02 5.54
N ASN A 83 -0.31 17.02 5.09
CA ASN A 83 -0.73 17.96 4.05
C ASN A 83 0.46 18.32 3.13
N PRO A 84 1.06 17.33 2.44
CA PRO A 84 2.18 17.59 1.54
C PRO A 84 1.71 18.34 0.28
N LYS A 85 2.64 19.01 -0.41
CA LYS A 85 2.39 19.65 -1.71
C LYS A 85 2.07 18.61 -2.79
N GLU A 86 2.80 17.50 -2.77
CA GLU A 86 2.60 16.35 -3.64
C GLU A 86 2.24 15.13 -2.79
N ARG A 87 1.22 14.42 -3.17
CA ARG A 87 0.68 13.29 -2.42
C ARG A 87 0.58 12.07 -3.35
N GLY A 88 1.01 10.92 -2.86
CA GLY A 88 0.64 9.65 -3.50
C GLY A 88 -0.86 9.36 -3.29
N SER A 89 -1.38 8.39 -3.99
CA SER A 89 -2.80 8.00 -4.03
C SER A 89 -3.30 7.38 -2.72
N ILE A 90 -3.01 8.05 -1.59
CA ILE A 90 -3.26 7.55 -0.22
C ILE A 90 -3.87 8.67 0.63
N ILE A 91 -4.91 8.30 1.40
CA ILE A 91 -5.51 9.14 2.44
C ILE A 91 -5.41 8.39 3.77
N SER A 92 -4.57 8.86 4.69
CA SER A 92 -4.56 8.41 6.07
C SER A 92 -5.37 9.37 6.92
N PHE A 93 -6.26 8.83 7.77
CA PHE A 93 -7.17 9.66 8.56
C PHE A 93 -7.54 9.00 9.89
N THR A 94 -8.05 9.82 10.79
CA THR A 94 -8.72 9.40 12.03
C THR A 94 -10.12 9.98 12.08
N ILE A 95 -11.01 9.33 12.83
CA ILE A 95 -12.33 9.88 13.19
C ILE A 95 -12.31 10.08 14.71
N LYS A 96 -12.65 11.28 15.15
CA LYS A 96 -12.66 11.62 16.59
C LYS A 96 -13.54 10.65 17.37
N GLY A 97 -12.96 9.99 18.38
CA GLY A 97 -13.68 9.08 19.26
C GLY A 97 -13.90 7.67 18.71
N ILE A 98 -13.39 7.33 17.51
CA ILE A 98 -13.50 5.99 16.93
C ILE A 98 -12.12 5.42 16.69
N HIS A 99 -11.89 4.20 17.17
CA HIS A 99 -10.64 3.51 16.92
C HIS A 99 -10.52 3.09 15.43
N PRO A 100 -9.36 3.21 14.78
CA PRO A 100 -9.20 2.86 13.36
C PRO A 100 -9.61 1.43 12.97
N HIS A 101 -9.48 0.46 13.87
CA HIS A 101 -9.98 -0.90 13.63
C HIS A 101 -11.50 -0.96 13.52
N ASP A 102 -12.21 -0.21 14.37
CA ASP A 102 -13.68 -0.15 14.31
C ASP A 102 -14.14 0.54 13.03
N ILE A 103 -13.42 1.59 12.60
CA ILE A 103 -13.66 2.23 11.29
C ILE A 103 -13.53 1.20 10.17
N ALA A 104 -12.43 0.41 10.17
CA ALA A 104 -12.20 -0.58 9.13
C ALA A 104 -13.27 -1.68 9.14
N THR A 105 -13.69 -2.15 10.31
CA THR A 105 -14.74 -3.18 10.45
C THR A 105 -16.08 -2.69 9.89
N ILE A 106 -16.50 -1.47 10.25
CA ILE A 106 -17.78 -0.92 9.78
C ILE A 106 -17.75 -0.64 8.27
N LEU A 107 -16.61 -0.17 7.74
CA LEU A 107 -16.46 0.07 6.32
C LEU A 107 -16.43 -1.24 5.52
N ASP A 108 -15.83 -2.30 6.06
CA ASP A 108 -15.80 -3.64 5.45
C ASP A 108 -17.22 -4.21 5.29
N GLU A 109 -18.09 -4.02 6.29
CA GLU A 109 -19.52 -4.38 6.20
C GLU A 109 -20.27 -3.66 5.07
N GLU A 110 -19.78 -2.48 4.65
CA GLU A 110 -20.30 -1.71 3.51
C GLU A 110 -19.57 -2.02 2.19
N GLY A 111 -18.70 -3.03 2.17
CA GLY A 111 -17.91 -3.39 1.00
C GLY A 111 -16.75 -2.42 0.69
N ILE A 112 -16.33 -1.61 1.67
CA ILE A 112 -15.26 -0.62 1.51
C ILE A 112 -14.00 -1.11 2.23
N ALA A 113 -13.04 -1.62 1.48
CA ALA A 113 -11.78 -2.13 2.01
C ALA A 113 -10.78 -1.00 2.29
N ILE A 114 -10.39 -0.85 3.55
CA ILE A 114 -9.33 0.06 3.98
C ILE A 114 -8.35 -0.67 4.90
N ARG A 115 -7.19 -0.08 5.14
CA ARG A 115 -6.24 -0.61 6.12
C ARG A 115 -6.29 0.22 7.41
N ALA A 116 -6.32 -0.46 8.56
CA ALA A 116 -6.17 0.17 9.88
C ALA A 116 -4.85 -0.25 10.54
N GLY A 117 -4.25 0.61 11.34
CA GLY A 117 -3.07 0.32 12.15
C GLY A 117 -1.92 1.32 11.97
N HIS A 118 -0.69 0.85 12.22
CA HIS A 118 0.53 1.69 12.18
C HIS A 118 1.14 1.82 10.78
N HIS A 119 0.65 1.08 9.77
CA HIS A 119 1.16 1.09 8.39
C HIS A 119 2.69 0.85 8.29
N CYS A 120 3.25 0.00 9.17
CA CYS A 120 4.68 -0.28 9.31
C CYS A 120 5.54 0.94 9.72
N CYS A 121 4.93 1.98 10.33
CA CYS A 121 5.59 3.19 10.78
C CYS A 121 5.16 3.60 12.20
N GLN A 122 5.28 2.69 13.16
CA GLN A 122 4.84 2.89 14.54
C GLN A 122 5.49 4.10 15.20
N ILE A 123 6.80 4.28 15.05
CA ILE A 123 7.53 5.43 15.59
C ILE A 123 6.94 6.76 15.09
N TYR A 124 6.52 6.81 13.82
CA TYR A 124 5.88 8.00 13.28
C TYR A 124 4.52 8.28 13.95
N HIS A 125 3.75 7.23 14.27
CA HIS A 125 2.49 7.38 15.02
C HIS A 125 2.72 7.89 16.44
N GLU A 126 3.80 7.48 17.09
CA GLU A 126 4.20 8.02 18.40
C GLU A 126 4.51 9.52 18.33
N ILE A 127 5.26 9.95 17.29
CA ILE A 127 5.56 11.38 17.04
C ILE A 127 4.27 12.17 16.78
N LEU A 128 3.30 11.60 16.07
CA LEU A 128 2.00 12.22 15.82
C LEU A 128 1.08 12.23 17.04
N GLY A 129 1.42 11.52 18.12
CA GLY A 129 0.53 11.33 19.27
C GLY A 129 -0.75 10.58 18.94
N THR A 130 -0.73 9.74 17.90
CA THR A 130 -1.89 9.01 17.39
C THR A 130 -1.63 7.51 17.45
N PRO A 131 -2.45 6.72 18.16
CA PRO A 131 -2.17 5.30 18.37
C PRO A 131 -2.22 4.48 17.07
N ALA A 132 -3.04 4.89 16.11
CA ALA A 132 -3.18 4.25 14.80
C ALA A 132 -3.96 5.16 13.85
N THR A 133 -3.98 4.84 12.55
CA THR A 133 -4.80 5.53 11.54
C THR A 133 -5.54 4.53 10.65
N ALA A 134 -6.65 4.98 10.06
CA ALA A 134 -7.30 4.34 8.93
C ALA A 134 -6.67 4.88 7.64
N ARG A 135 -6.47 4.02 6.63
CA ARG A 135 -5.85 4.39 5.35
C ARG A 135 -6.64 3.86 4.17
N ALA A 136 -7.16 4.77 3.38
CA ALA A 136 -7.66 4.48 2.05
C ALA A 136 -6.51 4.61 1.03
N SER A 137 -6.38 3.64 0.14
CA SER A 137 -5.39 3.63 -0.95
C SER A 137 -6.12 3.48 -2.28
N LEU A 138 -5.79 4.33 -3.22
CA LEU A 138 -6.41 4.37 -4.55
C LEU A 138 -5.48 3.73 -5.58
N GLY A 139 -6.05 3.11 -6.58
CA GLY A 139 -5.37 2.59 -7.75
C GLY A 139 -6.09 2.99 -9.04
N ILE A 140 -5.57 2.55 -10.16
CA ILE A 140 -6.03 2.90 -11.52
C ILE A 140 -7.51 2.58 -11.79
N TYR A 141 -8.12 1.72 -10.99
CA TYR A 141 -9.51 1.27 -11.12
C TYR A 141 -10.49 2.00 -10.20
N ASN A 142 -9.99 2.84 -9.29
CA ASN A 142 -10.88 3.58 -8.39
C ASN A 142 -11.49 4.80 -9.09
N THR A 143 -12.69 5.14 -8.65
CA THR A 143 -13.51 6.21 -9.22
C THR A 143 -13.96 7.21 -8.14
N LYS A 144 -14.63 8.27 -8.56
CA LYS A 144 -15.22 9.25 -7.62
C LYS A 144 -16.35 8.63 -6.80
N GLU A 145 -17.06 7.67 -7.36
CA GLU A 145 -18.12 6.90 -6.70
C GLU A 145 -17.58 6.09 -5.51
N ASP A 146 -16.36 5.55 -5.61
CA ASP A 146 -15.70 4.87 -4.49
C ASP A 146 -15.41 5.87 -3.34
N MET A 147 -15.05 7.11 -3.68
CA MET A 147 -14.83 8.15 -2.68
C MET A 147 -16.13 8.65 -2.07
N ASP A 148 -17.24 8.61 -2.82
CA ASP A 148 -18.58 8.88 -2.32
C ASP A 148 -19.01 7.79 -1.34
N ALA A 149 -18.76 6.52 -1.68
CA ALA A 149 -19.01 5.38 -0.79
C ALA A 149 -18.18 5.49 0.50
N LEU A 150 -16.90 5.80 0.41
CA LEU A 150 -16.03 6.01 1.58
C LEU A 150 -16.59 7.14 2.48
N SER A 151 -16.99 8.26 1.89
CA SER A 151 -17.58 9.38 2.64
C SER A 151 -18.88 8.98 3.35
N ALA A 152 -19.76 8.23 2.67
CA ALA A 152 -21.00 7.71 3.26
C ALA A 152 -20.71 6.69 4.37
N GLY A 153 -19.74 5.81 4.19
CA GLY A 153 -19.29 4.86 5.21
C GLY A 153 -18.72 5.55 6.47
N ILE A 154 -17.99 6.64 6.31
CA ILE A 154 -17.51 7.47 7.44
C ILE A 154 -18.71 8.02 8.23
N GLU A 155 -19.75 8.50 7.56
CA GLU A 155 -20.99 8.96 8.23
C GLU A 155 -21.72 7.80 8.94
N LYS A 156 -21.66 6.58 8.40
CA LYS A 156 -22.18 5.39 9.09
C LYS A 156 -21.39 5.10 10.37
N CYS A 157 -20.07 5.17 10.33
CA CYS A 157 -19.22 5.03 11.52
C CYS A 157 -19.66 5.99 12.64
N LYS A 158 -19.87 7.25 12.31
CA LYS A 158 -20.33 8.27 13.26
C LYS A 158 -21.69 7.93 13.86
N LYS A 159 -22.64 7.47 13.04
CA LYS A 159 -23.97 7.06 13.52
C LYS A 159 -23.90 5.89 14.50
N VAL A 160 -23.06 4.89 14.23
CA VAL A 160 -22.86 3.73 15.11
C VAL A 160 -22.31 4.18 16.47
N PHE A 161 -21.35 5.10 16.49
CA PHE A 161 -20.74 5.64 17.71
C PHE A 161 -21.46 6.85 18.32
N LYS A 162 -22.55 7.31 17.68
CA LYS A 162 -23.38 8.44 18.16
C LYS A 162 -22.62 9.76 18.35
N ILE A 163 -21.75 10.09 17.40
CA ILE A 163 -20.94 11.31 17.38
C ILE A 163 -21.18 12.15 16.12
#